data_9878bf1a2b27cf67e80c90470c6e647c
#
_entry.id   9878bf1a2b27cf67e80c90470c6e647c
#
_cell.length_a   1.000
_cell.length_b   1.000
_cell.length_c   1.000
_cell.angle_alpha   90.00
_cell.angle_beta   90.00
_cell.angle_gamma   90.00
#
_symmetry.space_group_name_H-M   'P 1'
#
loop_
_entity.id
_entity.type
_entity.pdbx_description
1 polymer ?
#
loop_
_entity_poly.entity_id
_entity_poly.type
_entity_poly.pdbx_seq_one_letter_code
_entity_poly.pdbx_strand_id
1 'polypeptide(L)'
;VKKAMQGKKTIFCGDIGCYTLGNAMPLDMVDTCLCMGAGLNIAQGVGRIEPDTTCFAFVGDSTFFASAITGVVSAVYNQANMVLIVLDNSTTAMTGHQPHPGTGHTMMGEIVAKVSIEAVLRGIGLTTVETMDPLDLEASVDCVKRVAAEPGVKAIIFKSPCIAITKPDKPLHVKTETCINCKKCIRELGCPAIVIHDGQVQIDSSLCTGCTLCSQVCPVHAITGGDDHE
;
A
#
# COMPACT_ATOMS: atom_id res chain seq x y z
N VAL A 1 -3.39 5.46 3.15
CA VAL A 1 -3.46 5.49 4.62
C VAL A 1 -3.08 6.87 5.15
N LYS A 2 -1.88 7.43 4.83
CA LYS A 2 -1.44 8.75 5.30
C LYS A 2 -2.50 9.84 5.16
N LYS A 3 -3.08 9.97 3.94
CA LYS A 3 -4.12 10.98 3.66
C LYS A 3 -5.40 10.75 4.46
N ALA A 4 -5.81 9.49 4.64
CA ALA A 4 -7.01 9.14 5.40
C ALA A 4 -6.88 9.45 6.90
N MET A 5 -5.67 9.34 7.44
CA MET A 5 -5.40 9.44 8.87
C MET A 5 -4.77 10.79 9.28
N GLN A 6 -4.72 11.75 8.37
CA GLN A 6 -4.14 13.07 8.65
C GLN A 6 -4.80 13.73 9.87
N GLY A 7 -3.98 14.16 10.83
CA GLY A 7 -4.43 14.79 12.08
C GLY A 7 -4.98 13.81 13.15
N LYS A 8 -4.90 12.50 12.89
CA LYS A 8 -5.25 11.46 13.86
C LYS A 8 -4.02 10.95 14.60
N LYS A 9 -4.18 10.54 15.85
CA LYS A 9 -3.12 9.83 16.60
C LYS A 9 -3.02 8.41 16.05
N THR A 10 -1.92 8.11 15.38
CA THR A 10 -1.70 6.83 14.68
C THR A 10 -0.29 6.31 14.91
N ILE A 11 -0.12 5.00 14.76
CA ILE A 11 1.19 4.35 14.63
C ILE A 11 1.17 3.43 13.41
N PHE A 12 2.25 3.45 12.64
CA PHE A 12 2.45 2.68 11.42
C PHE A 12 3.54 1.64 11.65
N CYS A 13 3.12 0.43 12.02
CA CYS A 13 4.03 -0.69 12.25
C CYS A 13 4.34 -1.34 10.91
N GLY A 14 5.54 -1.08 10.41
CA GLY A 14 6.02 -1.55 9.12
C GLY A 14 6.53 -2.98 9.14
N ASP A 15 6.91 -3.43 7.98
CA ASP A 15 7.44 -4.74 7.68
C ASP A 15 8.61 -4.61 6.70
N ILE A 16 9.28 -5.70 6.36
CA ILE A 16 10.40 -5.72 5.43
C ILE A 16 9.91 -6.17 4.05
N GLY A 17 9.97 -5.26 3.09
CA GLY A 17 9.55 -5.44 1.70
C GLY A 17 9.82 -4.16 0.89
N CYS A 18 9.49 -4.13 -0.40
CA CYS A 18 9.63 -2.92 -1.22
C CYS A 18 8.88 -1.72 -0.61
N TYR A 19 7.77 -1.97 0.06
CA TYR A 19 6.97 -0.96 0.75
C TYR A 19 7.63 -0.36 2.01
N THR A 20 8.74 -0.92 2.51
CA THR A 20 9.55 -0.27 3.55
C THR A 20 10.08 1.08 3.08
N LEU A 21 10.21 1.29 1.75
CA LEU A 21 10.52 2.59 1.17
C LEU A 21 9.49 3.68 1.52
N GLY A 22 8.29 3.30 1.95
CA GLY A 22 7.32 4.23 2.53
C GLY A 22 7.80 4.98 3.79
N ASN A 23 8.94 4.56 4.38
CA ASN A 23 9.64 5.32 5.43
C ASN A 23 10.26 6.62 4.91
N ALA A 24 10.63 6.68 3.63
CA ALA A 24 11.24 7.86 3.05
C ALA A 24 10.23 9.01 2.88
N MET A 25 10.74 10.25 3.00
CA MET A 25 9.95 11.43 2.66
C MET A 25 9.52 11.40 1.18
N PRO A 26 8.33 11.85 0.85
CA PRO A 26 7.35 12.58 1.68
C PRO A 26 6.38 11.68 2.45
N LEU A 27 6.46 10.36 2.34
CA LEU A 27 5.47 9.46 2.94
C LEU A 27 5.63 9.35 4.45
N ASP A 28 6.81 9.02 4.95
CA ASP A 28 7.10 8.92 6.40
C ASP A 28 6.05 8.03 7.12
N MET A 29 5.88 6.80 6.62
CA MET A 29 4.79 5.88 6.99
C MET A 29 5.27 4.61 7.66
N VAL A 30 6.44 4.64 8.31
CA VAL A 30 7.02 3.49 9.04
C VAL A 30 7.60 3.96 10.35
N ASP A 31 6.85 3.84 11.46
CA ASP A 31 7.32 4.17 12.80
C ASP A 31 8.17 3.05 13.41
N THR A 32 7.90 1.80 13.04
CA THR A 32 8.65 0.63 13.50
C THR A 32 8.90 -0.34 12.35
N CYS A 33 10.11 -0.92 12.30
CA CYS A 33 10.46 -1.98 11.36
C CYS A 33 11.51 -2.88 12.00
N LEU A 34 11.20 -4.16 12.22
CA LEU A 34 12.10 -5.11 12.89
C LEU A 34 12.44 -6.31 12.00
N CYS A 35 11.46 -7.18 11.73
CA CYS A 35 11.61 -8.34 10.86
C CYS A 35 10.26 -8.66 10.20
N MET A 36 10.29 -9.55 9.18
CA MET A 36 9.09 -9.93 8.41
C MET A 36 7.97 -10.43 9.33
N GLY A 37 6.81 -9.74 9.29
CA GLY A 37 5.62 -10.04 10.09
C GLY A 37 5.60 -9.47 11.51
N ALA A 38 6.71 -8.90 12.01
CA ALA A 38 6.77 -8.37 13.38
C ALA A 38 5.86 -7.16 13.61
N GLY A 39 5.64 -6.33 12.58
CA GLY A 39 4.83 -5.12 12.68
C GLY A 39 3.43 -5.39 13.21
N LEU A 40 2.84 -6.53 12.86
CA LEU A 40 1.52 -6.94 13.34
C LEU A 40 1.49 -7.17 14.86
N ASN A 41 2.51 -7.82 15.41
CA ASN A 41 2.61 -8.07 16.86
C ASN A 41 2.98 -6.79 17.62
N ILE A 42 3.79 -5.91 17.03
CA ILE A 42 4.10 -4.59 17.60
C ILE A 42 2.82 -3.75 17.70
N ALA A 43 2.02 -3.69 16.62
CA ALA A 43 0.74 -2.97 16.63
C ALA A 43 -0.23 -3.46 17.73
N GLN A 44 -0.30 -4.78 17.94
CA GLN A 44 -1.09 -5.36 19.06
C GLN A 44 -0.58 -4.85 20.42
N GLY A 45 0.74 -4.87 20.63
CA GLY A 45 1.35 -4.43 21.89
C GLY A 45 1.09 -2.94 22.15
N VAL A 46 1.30 -2.09 21.15
CA VAL A 46 1.04 -0.65 21.28
C VAL A 46 -0.44 -0.37 21.54
N GLY A 47 -1.36 -0.97 20.80
CA GLY A 47 -2.80 -0.78 21.02
C GLY A 47 -3.28 -1.21 22.40
N ARG A 48 -2.55 -2.11 23.08
CA ARG A 48 -2.84 -2.51 24.46
C ARG A 48 -2.41 -1.45 25.48
N ILE A 49 -1.30 -0.76 25.22
CA ILE A 49 -0.73 0.26 26.11
C ILE A 49 -1.34 1.64 25.84
N GLU A 50 -1.63 1.92 24.57
CA GLU A 50 -2.16 3.20 24.09
C GLU A 50 -3.50 3.01 23.33
N PRO A 51 -4.60 2.77 24.05
CA PRO A 51 -5.89 2.43 23.44
C PRO A 51 -6.49 3.54 22.56
N ASP A 52 -6.07 4.80 22.76
CA ASP A 52 -6.50 5.95 21.96
C ASP A 52 -5.70 6.11 20.64
N THR A 53 -4.71 5.26 20.41
CA THR A 53 -3.89 5.28 19.19
C THR A 53 -4.44 4.30 18.17
N THR A 54 -4.71 4.78 16.95
CA THR A 54 -5.09 3.87 15.84
C THR A 54 -3.84 3.16 15.33
N CYS A 55 -3.78 1.86 15.53
CA CYS A 55 -2.64 1.03 15.16
C CYS A 55 -2.83 0.42 13.78
N PHE A 56 -1.89 0.68 12.89
CA PHE A 56 -1.78 0.03 11.57
C PHE A 56 -0.59 -0.92 11.55
N ALA A 57 -0.79 -2.12 11.00
CA ALA A 57 0.29 -3.05 10.68
C ALA A 57 0.31 -3.28 9.17
N PHE A 58 1.47 -3.12 8.56
CA PHE A 58 1.67 -3.36 7.13
C PHE A 58 2.39 -4.68 6.93
N VAL A 59 1.93 -5.48 5.98
CA VAL A 59 2.60 -6.72 5.56
C VAL A 59 2.45 -6.90 4.05
N GLY A 60 3.46 -7.46 3.38
CA GLY A 60 3.32 -7.92 2.00
C GLY A 60 2.58 -9.25 1.92
N ASP A 61 2.09 -9.59 0.74
CA ASP A 61 1.43 -10.88 0.46
C ASP A 61 2.32 -12.09 0.77
N SER A 62 3.58 -12.05 0.38
CA SER A 62 4.56 -13.09 0.72
C SER A 62 4.78 -13.20 2.23
N THR A 63 4.99 -12.07 2.93
CA THR A 63 5.13 -12.04 4.39
C THR A 63 3.87 -12.53 5.07
N PHE A 64 2.69 -12.21 4.54
CA PHE A 64 1.42 -12.70 5.07
C PHE A 64 1.44 -14.22 5.20
N PHE A 65 1.77 -14.93 4.12
CA PHE A 65 1.83 -16.39 4.14
C PHE A 65 3.01 -16.95 4.94
N ALA A 66 4.15 -16.28 4.95
CA ALA A 66 5.36 -16.79 5.59
C ALA A 66 5.34 -16.69 7.12
N SER A 67 4.80 -15.59 7.68
CA SER A 67 4.96 -15.30 9.11
C SER A 67 3.82 -14.51 9.76
N ALA A 68 2.95 -13.84 9.01
CA ALA A 68 1.96 -12.95 9.62
C ALA A 68 0.69 -13.68 10.09
N ILE A 69 0.31 -14.82 9.51
CA ILE A 69 -0.93 -15.53 9.83
C ILE A 69 -1.04 -15.83 11.34
N THR A 70 0.03 -16.31 11.96
CA THR A 70 0.06 -16.59 13.41
C THR A 70 -0.18 -15.35 14.25
N GLY A 71 0.34 -14.21 13.82
CA GLY A 71 0.09 -12.91 14.45
C GLY A 71 -1.36 -12.47 14.31
N VAL A 72 -2.02 -12.73 13.17
CA VAL A 72 -3.45 -12.45 12.98
C VAL A 72 -4.30 -13.30 13.92
N VAL A 73 -4.00 -14.60 14.04
CA VAL A 73 -4.68 -15.49 14.99
C VAL A 73 -4.52 -14.98 16.42
N SER A 74 -3.31 -14.56 16.81
CA SER A 74 -3.05 -13.95 18.11
C SER A 74 -3.86 -12.66 18.33
N ALA A 75 -3.94 -11.79 17.31
CA ALA A 75 -4.68 -10.55 17.39
C ALA A 75 -6.19 -10.78 17.62
N VAL A 76 -6.78 -11.72 16.90
CA VAL A 76 -8.20 -12.09 17.05
C VAL A 76 -8.44 -12.71 18.42
N TYR A 77 -7.62 -13.69 18.81
CA TYR A 77 -7.74 -14.35 20.12
C TYR A 77 -7.65 -13.36 21.29
N ASN A 78 -6.73 -12.40 21.21
CA ASN A 78 -6.52 -11.39 22.25
C ASN A 78 -7.42 -10.16 22.10
N GLN A 79 -8.38 -10.17 21.18
CA GLN A 79 -9.31 -9.05 20.94
C GLN A 79 -8.58 -7.71 20.74
N ALA A 80 -7.53 -7.73 19.94
CA ALA A 80 -6.79 -6.51 19.60
C ALA A 80 -7.67 -5.53 18.81
N ASN A 81 -7.36 -4.23 18.90
CA ASN A 81 -7.99 -3.21 18.07
C ASN A 81 -6.94 -2.61 17.14
N MET A 82 -6.93 -3.07 15.87
CA MET A 82 -5.92 -2.67 14.90
C MET A 82 -6.39 -2.87 13.46
N VAL A 83 -5.77 -2.18 12.53
CA VAL A 83 -5.97 -2.34 11.09
C VAL A 83 -4.76 -3.07 10.49
N LEU A 84 -4.99 -4.24 9.93
CA LEU A 84 -4.00 -4.94 9.11
C LEU A 84 -4.11 -4.44 7.65
N ILE A 85 -3.03 -3.95 7.12
CA ILE A 85 -2.88 -3.60 5.70
C ILE A 85 -2.05 -4.68 5.03
N VAL A 86 -2.65 -5.42 4.11
CA VAL A 86 -1.93 -6.37 3.27
C VAL A 86 -1.67 -5.72 1.92
N LEU A 87 -0.40 -5.66 1.52
CA LEU A 87 0.04 -5.11 0.24
C LEU A 87 0.29 -6.29 -0.71
N ASP A 88 -0.76 -6.66 -1.48
CA ASP A 88 -0.74 -7.77 -2.42
C ASP A 88 -0.27 -7.29 -3.80
N ASN A 89 1.00 -7.54 -4.11
CA ASN A 89 1.57 -7.27 -5.42
C ASN A 89 1.73 -8.53 -6.29
N SER A 90 1.18 -9.65 -5.83
CA SER A 90 1.14 -10.95 -6.51
C SER A 90 2.51 -11.57 -6.79
N THR A 91 3.55 -11.22 -6.02
CA THR A 91 4.89 -11.80 -6.12
C THR A 91 5.75 -11.46 -4.91
N THR A 92 6.78 -12.28 -4.62
CA THR A 92 7.83 -11.95 -3.65
C THR A 92 8.89 -11.08 -4.34
N ALA A 93 8.58 -9.78 -4.55
CA ALA A 93 9.32 -8.91 -5.46
C ALA A 93 10.79 -8.67 -5.05
N MET A 94 11.03 -8.32 -3.78
CA MET A 94 12.33 -7.83 -3.29
C MET A 94 13.48 -8.83 -3.50
N THR A 95 13.21 -10.13 -3.43
CA THR A 95 14.22 -11.19 -3.48
C THR A 95 14.31 -11.93 -4.81
N GLY A 96 13.60 -11.46 -5.85
CA GLY A 96 13.69 -11.99 -7.21
C GLY A 96 12.41 -12.64 -7.73
N HIS A 97 11.25 -12.15 -7.30
CA HIS A 97 9.93 -12.54 -7.82
C HIS A 97 9.57 -14.02 -7.60
N GLN A 98 9.96 -14.58 -6.45
CA GLN A 98 9.61 -15.94 -6.11
C GLN A 98 8.08 -16.11 -5.96
N PRO A 99 7.55 -17.30 -6.28
CA PRO A 99 6.17 -17.63 -5.98
C PRO A 99 5.94 -17.76 -4.47
N HIS A 100 4.69 -17.53 -4.08
CA HIS A 100 4.16 -17.77 -2.74
C HIS A 100 2.73 -18.34 -2.87
N PRO A 101 2.07 -18.83 -1.81
CA PRO A 101 0.78 -19.52 -1.93
C PRO A 101 -0.33 -18.72 -2.66
N GLY A 102 -0.28 -17.39 -2.68
CA GLY A 102 -1.23 -16.54 -3.40
C GLY A 102 -0.95 -16.35 -4.90
N THR A 103 0.19 -16.83 -5.42
CA THR A 103 0.57 -16.59 -6.84
C THR A 103 -0.05 -17.58 -7.83
N GLY A 104 -0.42 -18.80 -7.38
CA GLY A 104 -0.94 -19.85 -8.24
C GLY A 104 0.14 -20.69 -8.93
N HIS A 105 1.37 -20.61 -8.47
CA HIS A 105 2.50 -21.42 -8.93
C HIS A 105 3.26 -21.99 -7.73
N THR A 106 3.70 -23.24 -7.84
CA THR A 106 4.64 -23.82 -6.88
C THR A 106 6.06 -23.34 -7.14
N MET A 107 6.97 -23.60 -6.20
CA MET A 107 8.41 -23.32 -6.39
C MET A 107 9.03 -24.11 -7.58
N MET A 108 8.43 -25.24 -7.95
CA MET A 108 8.87 -26.06 -9.08
C MET A 108 8.19 -25.67 -10.40
N GLY A 109 7.35 -24.62 -10.40
CA GLY A 109 6.71 -24.07 -11.60
C GLY A 109 5.35 -24.71 -11.95
N GLU A 110 4.83 -25.63 -11.14
CA GLU A 110 3.52 -26.23 -11.38
C GLU A 110 2.41 -25.20 -11.15
N ILE A 111 1.37 -25.21 -11.99
CA ILE A 111 0.18 -24.38 -11.83
C ILE A 111 -0.74 -25.02 -10.78
N VAL A 112 -1.11 -24.26 -9.77
CA VAL A 112 -1.97 -24.70 -8.67
C VAL A 112 -3.02 -23.66 -8.33
N ALA A 113 -4.04 -24.04 -7.56
CA ALA A 113 -5.02 -23.09 -7.04
C ALA A 113 -4.35 -22.07 -6.09
N LYS A 114 -4.73 -20.81 -6.25
CA LYS A 114 -4.27 -19.72 -5.36
C LYS A 114 -4.91 -19.86 -3.99
N VAL A 115 -4.12 -19.67 -2.94
CA VAL A 115 -4.65 -19.47 -1.59
C VAL A 115 -5.12 -18.02 -1.45
N SER A 116 -6.38 -17.82 -1.14
CA SER A 116 -6.95 -16.48 -0.97
C SER A 116 -6.59 -15.90 0.39
N ILE A 117 -5.94 -14.75 0.42
CA ILE A 117 -5.66 -13.99 1.64
C ILE A 117 -6.97 -13.62 2.35
N GLU A 118 -7.96 -13.16 1.61
CA GLU A 118 -9.28 -12.82 2.16
C GLU A 118 -9.95 -14.02 2.83
N ALA A 119 -9.97 -15.18 2.15
CA ALA A 119 -10.55 -16.40 2.72
C ALA A 119 -9.84 -16.85 3.99
N VAL A 120 -8.50 -16.75 4.05
CA VAL A 120 -7.72 -17.04 5.24
C VAL A 120 -8.09 -16.09 6.39
N LEU A 121 -8.12 -14.78 6.14
CA LEU A 121 -8.49 -13.78 7.15
C LEU A 121 -9.90 -14.00 7.70
N ARG A 122 -10.87 -14.24 6.82
CA ARG A 122 -12.26 -14.56 7.23
C ARG A 122 -12.33 -15.88 8.00
N GLY A 123 -11.57 -16.89 7.57
CA GLY A 123 -11.46 -18.18 8.27
C GLY A 123 -10.86 -18.08 9.67
N ILE A 124 -9.97 -17.12 9.92
CA ILE A 124 -9.44 -16.81 11.26
C ILE A 124 -10.50 -16.12 12.14
N GLY A 125 -11.51 -15.47 11.53
CA GLY A 125 -12.60 -14.83 12.27
C GLY A 125 -12.69 -13.31 12.08
N LEU A 126 -11.98 -12.71 11.12
CA LEU A 126 -12.18 -11.30 10.81
C LEU A 126 -13.52 -11.11 10.08
N THR A 127 -14.33 -10.22 10.60
CA THR A 127 -15.61 -9.84 9.98
C THR A 127 -15.43 -8.77 8.91
N THR A 128 -14.53 -7.82 9.16
CA THR A 128 -14.20 -6.74 8.23
C THR A 128 -12.91 -7.07 7.48
N VAL A 129 -13.05 -7.42 6.22
CA VAL A 129 -11.95 -7.63 5.26
C VAL A 129 -12.37 -6.99 3.94
N GLU A 130 -11.65 -5.97 3.51
CA GLU A 130 -11.89 -5.23 2.28
C GLU A 130 -10.76 -5.44 1.29
N THR A 131 -11.06 -5.55 0.01
CA THR A 131 -10.05 -5.60 -1.06
C THR A 131 -10.23 -4.38 -1.95
N MET A 132 -9.16 -3.60 -2.12
CA MET A 132 -9.16 -2.32 -2.83
C MET A 132 -8.04 -2.25 -3.86
N ASP A 133 -8.29 -1.55 -4.95
CA ASP A 133 -7.24 -1.10 -5.86
C ASP A 133 -6.56 0.15 -5.24
N PRO A 134 -5.26 0.09 -4.90
CA PRO A 134 -4.55 1.24 -4.34
C PRO A 134 -4.39 2.39 -5.34
N LEU A 135 -4.61 2.15 -6.64
CA LEU A 135 -4.52 3.15 -7.69
C LEU A 135 -5.81 3.99 -7.81
N ASP A 136 -6.93 3.56 -7.22
CA ASP A 136 -8.09 4.41 -6.97
C ASP A 136 -7.90 5.11 -5.61
N LEU A 137 -7.37 6.34 -5.66
CA LEU A 137 -6.97 7.06 -4.46
C LEU A 137 -8.16 7.47 -3.59
N GLU A 138 -9.25 7.92 -4.19
CA GLU A 138 -10.42 8.39 -3.45
C GLU A 138 -11.12 7.24 -2.73
N ALA A 139 -11.45 6.17 -3.45
CA ALA A 139 -12.07 4.99 -2.88
C ALA A 139 -11.18 4.35 -1.79
N SER A 140 -9.85 4.31 -2.03
CA SER A 140 -8.88 3.79 -1.05
C SER A 140 -8.84 4.63 0.24
N VAL A 141 -8.87 5.96 0.12
CA VAL A 141 -8.89 6.87 1.29
C VAL A 141 -10.17 6.68 2.09
N ASP A 142 -11.31 6.59 1.43
CA ASP A 142 -12.60 6.46 2.12
C ASP A 142 -12.75 5.07 2.75
N CYS A 143 -12.26 4.01 2.10
CA CYS A 143 -12.19 2.68 2.70
C CYS A 143 -11.35 2.69 3.99
N VAL A 144 -10.15 3.29 3.97
CA VAL A 144 -9.31 3.38 5.17
C VAL A 144 -10.00 4.12 6.30
N LYS A 145 -10.65 5.27 6.03
CA LYS A 145 -11.38 6.05 7.04
C LYS A 145 -12.49 5.22 7.68
N ARG A 146 -13.27 4.52 6.87
CA ARG A 146 -14.40 3.70 7.31
C ARG A 146 -13.90 2.51 8.15
N VAL A 147 -12.98 1.73 7.62
CA VAL A 147 -12.45 0.53 8.28
C VAL A 147 -11.70 0.88 9.57
N ALA A 148 -10.93 1.97 9.59
CA ALA A 148 -10.21 2.40 10.80
C ALA A 148 -11.15 2.82 11.94
N ALA A 149 -12.38 3.21 11.64
CA ALA A 149 -13.38 3.58 12.64
C ALA A 149 -14.09 2.38 13.27
N GLU A 150 -13.98 1.18 12.70
CA GLU A 150 -14.58 -0.03 13.22
C GLU A 150 -13.77 -0.59 14.40
N PRO A 151 -14.42 -1.25 15.38
CA PRO A 151 -13.72 -1.91 16.48
C PRO A 151 -13.09 -3.24 16.06
N GLY A 152 -12.16 -3.74 16.87
CA GLY A 152 -11.56 -5.07 16.72
C GLY A 152 -10.45 -5.16 15.67
N VAL A 153 -10.17 -6.37 15.23
CA VAL A 153 -9.18 -6.63 14.16
C VAL A 153 -9.88 -6.58 12.81
N LYS A 154 -9.41 -5.73 11.94
CA LYS A 154 -9.93 -5.55 10.60
C LYS A 154 -8.77 -5.49 9.58
N ALA A 155 -9.05 -5.83 8.33
CA ALA A 155 -8.05 -5.89 7.30
C ALA A 155 -8.47 -5.15 6.02
N ILE A 156 -7.50 -4.52 5.37
CA ILE A 156 -7.63 -4.00 4.01
C ILE A 156 -6.52 -4.64 3.17
N ILE A 157 -6.90 -5.27 2.07
CA ILE A 157 -6.00 -5.86 1.09
C ILE A 157 -5.89 -4.85 -0.06
N PHE A 158 -4.78 -4.15 -0.16
CA PHE A 158 -4.47 -3.33 -1.33
C PHE A 158 -3.82 -4.21 -2.38
N LYS A 159 -4.55 -4.43 -3.47
CA LYS A 159 -4.16 -5.36 -4.51
C LYS A 159 -3.84 -4.64 -5.81
N SER A 160 -2.56 -4.67 -6.18
CA SER A 160 -2.06 -4.17 -7.47
C SER A 160 -0.79 -4.93 -7.84
N PRO A 161 -0.72 -5.55 -9.02
CA PRO A 161 0.43 -6.36 -9.39
C PRO A 161 1.70 -5.52 -9.46
N CYS A 162 2.84 -6.16 -9.13
CA CYS A 162 4.16 -5.52 -9.20
C CYS A 162 4.47 -5.07 -10.62
N ILE A 163 4.97 -3.85 -10.77
CA ILE A 163 5.35 -3.27 -12.07
C ILE A 163 6.40 -4.10 -12.83
N ALA A 164 7.19 -4.90 -12.12
CA ALA A 164 8.20 -5.76 -12.74
C ALA A 164 7.62 -7.00 -13.43
N ILE A 165 6.37 -7.37 -13.14
CA ILE A 165 5.66 -8.51 -13.75
C ILE A 165 4.49 -8.09 -14.65
N THR A 166 4.31 -6.79 -14.84
CA THR A 166 3.26 -6.21 -15.70
C THR A 166 3.88 -5.35 -16.80
N LYS A 167 3.13 -5.10 -17.86
CA LYS A 167 3.52 -4.09 -18.84
C LYS A 167 3.09 -2.72 -18.31
N PRO A 168 3.98 -1.71 -18.33
CA PRO A 168 3.59 -0.35 -18.00
C PRO A 168 2.62 0.20 -19.05
N ASP A 169 1.72 1.09 -18.59
CA ASP A 169 0.90 1.91 -19.47
C ASP A 169 1.72 3.07 -20.06
N LYS A 170 1.11 3.83 -20.97
CA LYS A 170 1.76 5.00 -21.55
C LYS A 170 2.13 6.01 -20.46
N PRO A 171 3.34 6.57 -20.48
CA PRO A 171 3.73 7.61 -19.52
C PRO A 171 2.80 8.82 -19.56
N LEU A 172 2.57 9.43 -18.40
CA LEU A 172 1.88 10.71 -18.29
C LEU A 172 2.86 11.86 -18.57
N HIS A 173 2.30 13.03 -18.85
CA HIS A 173 3.06 14.28 -19.01
C HIS A 173 2.39 15.43 -18.26
N VAL A 174 3.15 16.50 -18.04
CA VAL A 174 2.65 17.73 -17.40
C VAL A 174 2.39 18.79 -18.48
N LYS A 175 1.15 19.28 -18.57
CA LYS A 175 0.80 20.45 -19.39
C LYS A 175 1.34 21.71 -18.71
N THR A 176 2.42 22.26 -19.23
CA THR A 176 3.14 23.39 -18.62
C THR A 176 2.30 24.66 -18.54
N GLU A 177 1.44 24.88 -19.52
CA GLU A 177 0.50 26.01 -19.59
C GLU A 177 -0.60 25.95 -18.52
N THR A 178 -0.94 24.76 -18.02
CA THR A 178 -1.96 24.55 -16.99
C THR A 178 -1.32 24.39 -15.60
N CYS A 179 -0.05 23.94 -15.56
CA CYS A 179 0.63 23.63 -14.31
C CYS A 179 0.99 24.92 -13.53
N ILE A 180 0.40 25.08 -12.34
CA ILE A 180 0.70 26.20 -11.43
C ILE A 180 1.93 25.98 -10.55
N ASN A 181 2.72 24.95 -10.83
CA ASN A 181 3.95 24.58 -10.12
C ASN A 181 3.80 24.49 -8.58
N CYS A 182 2.63 24.08 -8.10
CA CYS A 182 2.35 23.94 -6.65
C CYS A 182 3.08 22.77 -5.97
N LYS A 183 3.68 21.86 -6.73
CA LYS A 183 4.46 20.69 -6.27
C LYS A 183 3.67 19.71 -5.38
N LYS A 184 2.34 19.74 -5.42
CA LYS A 184 1.48 18.85 -4.62
C LYS A 184 1.71 17.39 -5.00
N CYS A 185 1.85 17.08 -6.29
CA CYS A 185 2.16 15.75 -6.81
C CYS A 185 3.48 15.16 -6.23
N ILE A 186 4.49 16.01 -5.97
CA ILE A 186 5.74 15.59 -5.34
C ILE A 186 5.54 15.34 -3.84
N ARG A 187 4.91 16.31 -3.14
CA ARG A 187 4.78 16.25 -1.68
C ARG A 187 3.84 15.17 -1.17
N GLU A 188 2.87 14.74 -1.98
CA GLU A 188 1.88 13.74 -1.56
C GLU A 188 2.23 12.30 -1.99
N LEU A 189 2.96 12.13 -3.10
CA LEU A 189 3.13 10.78 -3.68
C LEU A 189 4.52 10.18 -3.50
N GLY A 190 5.59 10.98 -3.50
CA GLY A 190 6.96 10.46 -3.50
C GLY A 190 7.30 9.63 -4.75
N CYS A 191 6.67 9.92 -5.89
CA CYS A 191 6.87 9.19 -7.13
C CYS A 191 8.26 9.51 -7.71
N PRO A 192 9.11 8.49 -8.03
CA PRO A 192 10.44 8.73 -8.58
C PRO A 192 10.42 9.31 -10.00
N ALA A 193 9.32 9.15 -10.74
CA ALA A 193 9.17 9.71 -12.09
C ALA A 193 8.84 11.22 -12.08
N ILE A 194 8.43 11.80 -10.93
CA ILE A 194 8.10 13.23 -10.86
C ILE A 194 9.34 13.99 -10.40
N VAL A 195 9.88 14.79 -11.29
CA VAL A 195 11.12 15.54 -11.09
C VAL A 195 10.90 17.04 -11.20
N ILE A 196 11.88 17.84 -10.73
CA ILE A 196 11.94 19.28 -10.98
C ILE A 196 13.11 19.52 -11.93
N HIS A 197 12.83 20.05 -13.09
CA HIS A 197 13.82 20.45 -14.07
C HIS A 197 13.59 21.90 -14.44
N ASP A 198 14.63 22.74 -14.38
CA ASP A 198 14.57 24.19 -14.60
C ASP A 198 13.46 24.90 -13.78
N GLY A 199 13.25 24.45 -12.53
CA GLY A 199 12.26 24.99 -11.62
C GLY A 199 10.81 24.56 -11.89
N GLN A 200 10.57 23.75 -12.94
CA GLN A 200 9.25 23.24 -13.34
C GLN A 200 9.09 21.77 -12.99
N VAL A 201 7.85 21.37 -12.66
CA VAL A 201 7.51 19.95 -12.45
C VAL A 201 7.42 19.28 -13.81
N GLN A 202 8.13 18.15 -13.94
CA GLN A 202 8.12 17.30 -15.13
C GLN A 202 7.97 15.84 -14.74
N ILE A 203 7.59 14.99 -15.70
CA ILE A 203 7.54 13.54 -15.55
C ILE A 203 8.61 12.92 -16.44
N ASP A 204 9.51 12.17 -15.81
CA ASP A 204 10.48 11.34 -16.52
C ASP A 204 9.75 10.13 -17.12
N SER A 205 9.62 10.12 -18.44
CA SER A 205 8.91 9.06 -19.17
C SER A 205 9.60 7.68 -19.07
N SER A 206 10.90 7.65 -18.76
CA SER A 206 11.65 6.40 -18.58
C SER A 206 11.32 5.69 -17.27
N LEU A 207 10.84 6.44 -16.27
CA LEU A 207 10.45 5.95 -14.94
C LEU A 207 8.94 5.88 -14.75
N CYS A 208 8.16 6.54 -15.61
CA CYS A 208 6.70 6.59 -15.47
C CYS A 208 6.05 5.31 -15.96
N THR A 209 5.23 4.69 -15.11
CA THR A 209 4.49 3.45 -15.44
C THR A 209 3.03 3.69 -15.83
N GLY A 210 2.59 4.95 -15.94
CA GLY A 210 1.22 5.28 -16.34
C GLY A 210 0.14 5.06 -15.27
N CYS A 211 0.51 4.88 -14.01
CA CYS A 211 -0.42 4.49 -12.92
C CYS A 211 -1.48 5.55 -12.52
N THR A 212 -1.47 6.72 -13.11
CA THR A 212 -2.42 7.84 -12.95
C THR A 212 -2.57 8.47 -11.55
N LEU A 213 -1.92 8.00 -10.50
CA LEU A 213 -2.04 8.56 -9.16
C LEU A 213 -1.74 10.07 -9.10
N CYS A 214 -0.77 10.53 -9.88
CA CYS A 214 -0.39 11.95 -9.90
C CYS A 214 -1.46 12.85 -10.55
N SER A 215 -2.23 12.36 -11.50
CA SER A 215 -3.36 13.10 -12.06
C SER A 215 -4.49 13.29 -11.04
N GLN A 216 -4.73 12.30 -10.18
CA GLN A 216 -5.75 12.35 -9.14
C GLN A 216 -5.44 13.35 -8.01
N VAL A 217 -4.17 13.67 -7.77
CA VAL A 217 -3.78 14.67 -6.75
C VAL A 217 -3.57 16.07 -7.33
N CYS A 218 -3.55 16.22 -8.65
CA CYS A 218 -3.33 17.50 -9.29
C CYS A 218 -4.57 18.41 -9.20
N PRO A 219 -4.52 19.54 -8.48
CA PRO A 219 -5.71 20.37 -8.25
C PRO A 219 -6.19 21.13 -9.50
N VAL A 220 -5.35 21.22 -10.53
CA VAL A 220 -5.64 21.91 -11.79
C VAL A 220 -5.67 20.98 -12.99
N HIS A 221 -5.63 19.65 -12.76
CA HIS A 221 -5.67 18.63 -13.80
C HIS A 221 -4.62 18.81 -14.91
N ALA A 222 -3.43 19.32 -14.54
CA ALA A 222 -2.32 19.55 -15.46
C ALA A 222 -1.53 18.29 -15.83
N ILE A 223 -1.86 17.12 -15.26
CA ILE A 223 -1.17 15.84 -15.52
C ILE A 223 -2.13 14.93 -16.27
N THR A 224 -1.76 14.55 -17.49
CA THR A 224 -2.61 13.80 -18.40
C THR A 224 -1.87 12.63 -19.04
N GLY A 225 -2.59 11.67 -19.62
CA GLY A 225 -2.03 10.52 -20.34
C GLY A 225 -1.50 10.89 -21.73
N GLY A 226 -0.69 10.01 -22.32
CA GLY A 226 0.08 10.25 -23.55
C GLY A 226 -0.69 10.36 -24.87
N ASP A 227 -2.03 10.38 -24.89
CA ASP A 227 -2.83 10.49 -26.11
C ASP A 227 -3.41 11.89 -26.37
N ASP A 228 -3.16 12.88 -25.49
CA ASP A 228 -3.63 14.26 -25.65
C ASP A 228 -2.61 15.14 -26.40
N HIS A 229 -2.04 14.62 -27.49
CA HIS A 229 -1.31 15.43 -28.47
C HIS A 229 -2.25 15.72 -29.66
N GLU A 230 -3.11 16.71 -29.51
CA GLU A 230 -3.63 17.54 -30.59
C GLU A 230 -3.45 19.01 -30.23
#